data_b59a16dbcc98f845d38fe9e3715c2b7d
#
_entry.id   b59a16dbcc98f845d38fe9e3715c2b7d
#
_cell.length_a   1.000
_cell.length_b   1.000
_cell.length_c   1.000
_cell.angle_alpha   90.00
_cell.angle_beta   90.00
_cell.angle_gamma   90.00
#
_symmetry.space_group_name_H-M   'P 1'
#
loop_
_entity.id
_entity.type
_entity.pdbx_description
1 polymer ?
#
loop_
_entity_poly.entity_id
_entity_poly.type
_entity_poly.pdbx_seq_one_letter_code
_entity_poly.pdbx_strand_id
1 'polypeptide(L)'
;FAYTTVKPEEILLKDVLEELKIDLDQLIVLAILVGTDYNPGGVKGIGPKTAIKLVKEHANNFDLLFKEAKWEENYPDLEWKEVYNTIKEMKVIDDYKLEWEHFDEEKLIELLVNGHDFSLERVKSKLDKIKDKKEELSQKGLGSFF
;
A
#
# COMPACT_ATOMS: atom_id res chain seq x y z
N PHE A 1 27.60 11.60 -6.10
CA PHE A 1 26.28 10.96 -5.95
C PHE A 1 25.36 11.93 -5.22
N ALA A 2 24.29 12.38 -5.88
CA ALA A 2 23.27 13.21 -5.24
C ALA A 2 22.36 12.29 -4.40
N TYR A 3 22.33 12.51 -3.09
CA TYR A 3 21.37 11.84 -2.22
C TYR A 3 20.05 12.60 -2.30
N THR A 4 19.03 11.95 -2.87
CA THR A 4 17.67 12.48 -2.82
C THR A 4 17.04 12.02 -1.50
N THR A 5 16.71 12.97 -0.63
CA THR A 5 15.99 12.66 0.60
C THR A 5 14.52 12.43 0.24
N VAL A 6 14.05 11.20 0.35
CA VAL A 6 12.63 10.86 0.23
C VAL A 6 11.96 11.21 1.55
N LYS A 7 10.99 12.12 1.52
CA LYS A 7 10.14 12.43 2.67
C LYS A 7 8.88 11.56 2.59
N PRO A 8 8.42 11.01 3.72
CA PRO A 8 7.13 10.33 3.75
C PRO A 8 6.02 11.35 3.45
N GLU A 9 5.06 10.95 2.62
CA GLU A 9 3.86 11.73 2.31
C GLU A 9 2.64 10.96 2.81
N GLU A 10 1.68 11.65 3.42
CA GLU A 10 0.42 11.10 3.84
C GLU A 10 -0.67 11.55 2.86
N ILE A 11 -1.40 10.58 2.31
CA ILE A 11 -2.53 10.84 1.40
C ILE A 11 -3.79 10.31 2.07
N LEU A 12 -4.68 11.22 2.44
CA LEU A 12 -5.94 10.86 3.07
C LEU A 12 -6.98 10.51 2.02
N LEU A 13 -7.62 9.36 2.16
CA LEU A 13 -8.67 8.89 1.25
C LEU A 13 -9.79 9.93 1.09
N LYS A 14 -10.21 10.56 2.18
CA LYS A 14 -11.24 11.60 2.17
C LYS A 14 -10.89 12.74 1.21
N ASP A 15 -9.67 13.24 1.28
CA ASP A 15 -9.21 14.37 0.47
C ASP A 15 -9.17 13.98 -1.01
N VAL A 16 -8.75 12.74 -1.32
CA VAL A 16 -8.76 12.21 -2.69
C VAL A 16 -10.18 12.15 -3.25
N LEU A 17 -11.14 11.62 -2.50
CA LEU A 17 -12.52 11.53 -2.94
C LEU A 17 -13.14 12.91 -3.15
N GLU A 18 -12.88 13.87 -2.25
CA GLU A 18 -13.36 15.26 -2.36
C GLU A 18 -12.77 15.98 -3.57
N GLU A 19 -11.45 15.85 -3.80
CA GLU A 19 -10.77 16.48 -4.93
C GLU A 19 -11.23 15.90 -6.27
N LEU A 20 -11.31 14.58 -6.36
CA LEU A 20 -11.76 13.90 -7.56
C LEU A 20 -13.29 14.02 -7.77
N LYS A 21 -14.06 14.39 -6.73
CA LYS A 21 -15.52 14.45 -6.73
C LYS A 21 -16.15 13.12 -7.16
N ILE A 22 -15.73 12.05 -6.53
CA ILE A 22 -16.19 10.68 -6.71
C ILE A 22 -16.39 10.02 -5.35
N ASP A 23 -17.16 8.95 -5.30
CA ASP A 23 -17.28 8.11 -4.12
C ASP A 23 -16.26 6.94 -4.11
N LEU A 24 -16.27 6.14 -3.06
CA LEU A 24 -15.36 5.01 -2.89
C LEU A 24 -15.56 3.93 -3.96
N ASP A 25 -16.81 3.64 -4.30
CA ASP A 25 -17.14 2.62 -5.31
C ASP A 25 -16.62 3.06 -6.70
N GLN A 26 -16.78 4.33 -7.01
CA GLN A 26 -16.23 4.94 -8.21
C GLN A 26 -14.69 4.94 -8.21
N LEU A 27 -14.05 5.12 -7.06
CA LEU A 27 -12.59 5.03 -6.95
C LEU A 27 -12.09 3.61 -7.21
N ILE A 28 -12.77 2.59 -6.68
CA ILE A 28 -12.46 1.18 -6.95
C ILE A 28 -12.57 0.88 -8.44
N VAL A 29 -13.68 1.31 -9.07
CA VAL A 29 -13.89 1.12 -10.51
C VAL A 29 -12.83 1.84 -11.34
N LEU A 30 -12.46 3.06 -10.96
CA LEU A 30 -11.36 3.79 -11.58
C LEU A 30 -10.04 3.00 -11.50
N ALA A 31 -9.72 2.45 -10.33
CA ALA A 31 -8.52 1.64 -10.16
C ALA A 31 -8.54 0.40 -11.05
N ILE A 32 -9.67 -0.30 -11.14
CA ILE A 32 -9.83 -1.47 -12.01
C ILE A 32 -9.62 -1.10 -13.50
N LEU A 33 -10.15 0.03 -13.94
CA LEU A 33 -9.94 0.48 -15.32
C LEU A 33 -8.48 0.76 -15.65
N VAL A 34 -7.75 1.37 -14.71
CA VAL A 34 -6.33 1.72 -14.88
C VAL A 34 -5.40 0.53 -14.67
N GLY A 35 -5.77 -0.39 -13.80
CA GLY A 35 -5.06 -1.63 -13.46
C GLY A 35 -4.78 -1.77 -11.97
N THR A 36 -4.99 -2.97 -11.48
CA THR A 36 -4.72 -3.40 -10.10
C THR A 36 -3.86 -4.66 -10.12
N ASP A 37 -3.47 -5.17 -8.95
CA ASP A 37 -2.76 -6.45 -8.83
C ASP A 37 -3.59 -7.63 -9.35
N TYR A 38 -4.93 -7.50 -9.35
CA TYR A 38 -5.85 -8.52 -9.86
C TYR A 38 -6.05 -8.46 -11.38
N ASN A 39 -5.80 -7.29 -11.99
CA ASN A 39 -5.88 -7.06 -13.43
C ASN A 39 -4.74 -6.15 -13.90
N PRO A 40 -3.50 -6.66 -13.91
CA PRO A 40 -2.33 -5.87 -14.26
C PRO A 40 -2.43 -5.22 -15.63
N GLY A 41 -2.11 -3.92 -15.70
CA GLY A 41 -2.14 -3.15 -16.94
C GLY A 41 -3.50 -2.52 -17.26
N GLY A 42 -4.55 -2.88 -16.55
CA GLY A 42 -5.89 -2.28 -16.74
C GLY A 42 -6.50 -2.54 -18.13
N VAL A 43 -7.50 -1.76 -18.46
CA VAL A 43 -8.17 -1.86 -19.75
C VAL A 43 -7.37 -1.12 -20.84
N LYS A 44 -7.05 -1.80 -21.92
CA LYS A 44 -6.22 -1.26 -23.00
C LYS A 44 -6.80 0.05 -23.55
N GLY A 45 -5.98 1.10 -23.55
CA GLY A 45 -6.35 2.43 -24.05
C GLY A 45 -7.08 3.31 -23.01
N ILE A 46 -7.31 2.81 -21.81
CA ILE A 46 -7.91 3.58 -20.70
C ILE A 46 -6.85 3.93 -19.68
N GLY A 47 -6.32 5.15 -19.76
CA GLY A 47 -5.45 5.70 -18.72
C GLY A 47 -6.24 6.51 -17.68
N PRO A 48 -5.57 7.04 -16.64
CA PRO A 48 -6.23 7.73 -15.51
C PRO A 48 -7.19 8.85 -15.93
N LYS A 49 -6.84 9.65 -16.94
CA LYS A 49 -7.70 10.73 -17.43
C LYS A 49 -8.99 10.23 -18.09
N THR A 50 -8.91 9.15 -18.83
CA THR A 50 -10.07 8.52 -19.48
C THR A 50 -10.92 7.82 -18.44
N ALA A 51 -10.29 7.09 -17.50
CA ALA A 51 -10.97 6.36 -16.45
C ALA A 51 -11.81 7.30 -15.55
N ILE A 52 -11.25 8.43 -15.08
CA ILE A 52 -11.99 9.39 -14.25
C ILE A 52 -13.19 10.01 -15.02
N LYS A 53 -13.04 10.23 -16.32
CA LYS A 53 -14.13 10.73 -17.15
C LYS A 53 -15.25 9.69 -17.24
N LEU A 54 -14.95 8.45 -17.59
CA LEU A 54 -15.91 7.36 -17.69
C LEU A 54 -16.67 7.15 -16.36
N VAL A 55 -15.94 7.11 -15.25
CA VAL A 55 -16.53 6.94 -13.93
C VAL A 55 -17.52 8.05 -13.60
N LYS A 56 -17.21 9.30 -13.94
CA LYS A 56 -18.11 10.43 -13.74
C LYS A 56 -19.32 10.43 -14.68
N GLU A 57 -19.14 10.04 -15.92
CA GLU A 57 -20.20 9.98 -16.94
C GLU A 57 -21.23 8.90 -16.64
N HIS A 58 -20.77 7.74 -16.18
CA HIS A 58 -21.64 6.60 -15.89
C HIS A 58 -22.20 6.59 -14.46
N ALA A 59 -21.68 7.44 -13.58
CA ALA A 59 -21.99 7.46 -12.15
C ALA A 59 -21.90 6.04 -11.55
N ASN A 60 -23.01 5.47 -11.06
CA ASN A 60 -23.02 4.14 -10.46
C ASN A 60 -23.49 3.03 -11.42
N ASN A 61 -23.62 3.32 -12.71
CA ASN A 61 -23.97 2.30 -13.71
C ASN A 61 -22.70 1.60 -14.22
N PHE A 62 -22.07 0.81 -13.36
CA PHE A 62 -20.81 0.16 -13.67
C PHE A 62 -20.94 -0.94 -14.73
N ASP A 63 -22.08 -1.63 -14.84
CA ASP A 63 -22.29 -2.61 -15.91
C ASP A 63 -22.19 -1.96 -17.30
N LEU A 64 -22.78 -0.78 -17.47
CA LEU A 64 -22.69 -0.05 -18.72
C LEU A 64 -21.28 0.50 -18.97
N LEU A 65 -20.63 0.99 -17.92
CA LEU A 65 -19.26 1.49 -17.98
C LEU A 65 -18.28 0.40 -18.44
N PHE A 66 -18.31 -0.77 -17.83
CA PHE A 66 -17.39 -1.87 -18.22
C PHE A 66 -17.72 -2.45 -19.59
N LYS A 67 -18.98 -2.41 -20.02
CA LYS A 67 -19.36 -2.74 -21.40
C LYS A 67 -18.78 -1.74 -22.40
N GLU A 68 -18.88 -0.44 -22.14
CA GLU A 68 -18.28 0.60 -22.99
C GLU A 68 -16.76 0.52 -23.01
N ALA A 69 -16.16 0.23 -21.85
CA ALA A 69 -14.73 0.00 -21.69
C ALA A 69 -14.23 -1.28 -22.38
N LYS A 70 -15.15 -2.12 -22.90
CA LYS A 70 -14.82 -3.40 -23.56
C LYS A 70 -14.03 -4.34 -22.66
N TRP A 71 -14.47 -4.46 -21.41
CA TRP A 71 -13.82 -5.31 -20.41
C TRP A 71 -13.64 -6.74 -20.91
N GLU A 72 -14.68 -7.36 -21.44
CA GLU A 72 -14.68 -8.74 -21.90
C GLU A 72 -13.66 -8.99 -23.04
N GLU A 73 -13.37 -7.97 -23.87
CA GLU A 73 -12.34 -8.08 -24.92
C GLU A 73 -10.92 -8.12 -24.31
N ASN A 74 -10.72 -7.47 -23.15
CA ASN A 74 -9.41 -7.42 -22.48
C ASN A 74 -9.23 -8.57 -21.48
N TYR A 75 -10.31 -8.99 -20.84
CA TYR A 75 -10.33 -9.99 -19.77
C TYR A 75 -11.48 -10.98 -19.98
N PRO A 76 -11.41 -11.88 -20.99
CA PRO A 76 -12.51 -12.79 -21.31
C PRO A 76 -12.83 -13.80 -20.21
N ASP A 77 -11.85 -14.14 -19.37
CA ASP A 77 -11.97 -15.15 -18.31
C ASP A 77 -12.07 -14.53 -16.91
N LEU A 78 -12.23 -13.21 -16.81
CA LEU A 78 -12.28 -12.51 -15.51
C LEU A 78 -13.43 -11.51 -15.50
N GLU A 79 -14.38 -11.70 -14.60
CA GLU A 79 -15.46 -10.73 -14.43
C GLU A 79 -15.01 -9.51 -13.63
N TRP A 80 -15.32 -8.31 -14.07
CA TRP A 80 -14.98 -7.10 -13.34
C TRP A 80 -15.60 -7.06 -11.94
N LYS A 81 -16.77 -7.68 -11.74
CA LYS A 81 -17.44 -7.77 -10.45
C LYS A 81 -16.66 -8.60 -9.44
N GLU A 82 -15.95 -9.60 -9.89
CA GLU A 82 -15.08 -10.41 -9.04
C GLU A 82 -13.93 -9.57 -8.49
N VAL A 83 -13.28 -8.80 -9.35
CA VAL A 83 -12.20 -7.89 -8.94
C VAL A 83 -12.73 -6.80 -7.99
N TYR A 84 -13.86 -6.20 -8.34
CA TYR A 84 -14.51 -5.18 -7.54
C TYR A 84 -14.85 -5.70 -6.13
N ASN A 85 -15.52 -6.85 -6.02
CA ASN A 85 -15.89 -7.44 -4.74
C ASN A 85 -14.67 -7.84 -3.91
N THR A 86 -13.63 -8.37 -4.55
CA THR A 86 -12.37 -8.72 -3.87
C THR A 86 -11.75 -7.51 -3.19
N ILE A 87 -11.75 -6.35 -3.86
CA ILE A 87 -11.22 -5.11 -3.29
C ILE A 87 -12.16 -4.55 -2.22
N LYS A 88 -13.46 -4.49 -2.51
CA LYS A 88 -14.45 -3.88 -1.63
C LYS A 88 -14.67 -4.64 -0.32
N GLU A 89 -14.65 -5.97 -0.41
CA GLU A 89 -14.94 -6.86 0.73
C GLU A 89 -13.66 -7.39 1.40
N MET A 90 -12.50 -6.80 1.08
CA MET A 90 -11.23 -7.19 1.67
C MET A 90 -11.31 -7.13 3.20
N LYS A 91 -11.09 -8.28 3.82
CA LYS A 91 -11.11 -8.38 5.27
C LYS A 91 -9.85 -7.71 5.84
N VAL A 92 -10.05 -6.71 6.66
CA VAL A 92 -9.00 -6.06 7.45
C VAL A 92 -9.10 -6.51 8.90
N ILE A 93 -7.98 -6.56 9.59
CA ILE A 93 -7.90 -6.87 11.02
C ILE A 93 -7.64 -5.56 11.74
N ASP A 94 -8.60 -5.14 12.57
CA ASP A 94 -8.48 -3.95 13.42
C ASP A 94 -7.98 -4.29 14.83
N ASP A 95 -7.99 -5.58 15.19
CA ASP A 95 -7.46 -6.07 16.47
C ASP A 95 -5.97 -6.39 16.33
N TYR A 96 -5.15 -5.37 16.46
CA TYR A 96 -3.69 -5.48 16.46
C TYR A 96 -3.07 -4.59 17.53
N LYS A 97 -1.92 -5.01 18.03
CA LYS A 97 -1.09 -4.22 18.93
C LYS A 97 0.22 -3.87 18.26
N LEU A 98 0.53 -2.58 18.18
CA LEU A 98 1.82 -2.09 17.72
C LEU A 98 2.79 -1.99 18.91
N GLU A 99 3.10 -3.14 19.49
CA GLU A 99 4.08 -3.27 20.57
C GLU A 99 5.35 -3.89 20.03
N TRP A 100 6.45 -3.17 20.15
CA TRP A 100 7.75 -3.64 19.72
C TRP A 100 8.48 -4.28 20.90
N GLU A 101 8.60 -5.59 20.89
CA GLU A 101 9.39 -6.32 21.88
C GLU A 101 10.90 -6.12 21.67
N HIS A 102 11.67 -6.56 22.66
CA HIS A 102 13.12 -6.62 22.50
C HIS A 102 13.47 -7.71 21.50
N PHE A 103 14.35 -7.37 20.56
CA PHE A 103 14.85 -8.38 19.64
C PHE A 103 15.80 -9.36 20.37
N ASP A 104 15.74 -10.61 19.97
CA ASP A 104 16.64 -11.67 20.43
C ASP A 104 17.90 -11.64 19.54
N GLU A 105 18.99 -11.13 20.11
CA GLU A 105 20.25 -10.96 19.38
C GLU A 105 20.85 -12.29 18.93
N GLU A 106 20.77 -13.32 19.76
CA GLU A 106 21.33 -14.64 19.44
C GLU A 106 20.59 -15.28 18.27
N LYS A 107 19.26 -15.23 18.29
CA LYS A 107 18.43 -15.72 17.16
C LYS A 107 18.64 -14.94 15.88
N LEU A 108 18.82 -13.62 15.98
CA LEU A 108 19.10 -12.78 14.79
C LEU A 108 20.47 -13.11 14.20
N ILE A 109 21.49 -13.33 15.04
CA ILE A 109 22.81 -13.75 14.57
C ILE A 109 22.72 -15.15 13.94
N GLU A 110 22.04 -16.08 14.58
CA GLU A 110 21.87 -17.43 14.03
C GLU A 110 21.16 -17.41 12.67
N LEU A 111 20.05 -16.67 12.58
CA LEU A 111 19.29 -16.54 11.34
C LEU A 111 20.09 -15.87 10.22
N LEU A 112 20.68 -14.72 10.51
CA LEU A 112 21.30 -13.89 9.46
C LEU A 112 22.71 -14.37 9.12
N VAL A 113 23.53 -14.71 10.12
CA VAL A 113 24.93 -15.09 9.88
C VAL A 113 25.03 -16.56 9.49
N ASN A 114 24.45 -17.46 10.30
CA ASN A 114 24.57 -18.89 10.07
C ASN A 114 23.61 -19.39 8.98
N GLY A 115 22.41 -18.82 8.90
CA GLY A 115 21.37 -19.25 7.94
C GLY A 115 21.43 -18.55 6.59
N HIS A 116 21.97 -17.33 6.51
CA HIS A 116 21.93 -16.50 5.31
C HIS A 116 23.25 -15.80 4.94
N ASP A 117 24.39 -16.26 5.49
CA ASP A 117 25.75 -15.80 5.16
C ASP A 117 25.97 -14.27 5.30
N PHE A 118 25.23 -13.59 6.18
CA PHE A 118 25.49 -12.19 6.48
C PHE A 118 26.78 -12.05 7.31
N SER A 119 27.51 -10.95 7.09
CA SER A 119 28.71 -10.64 7.91
C SER A 119 28.31 -10.39 9.36
N LEU A 120 28.88 -11.14 10.29
CA LEU A 120 28.68 -10.98 11.74
C LEU A 120 28.96 -9.55 12.21
N GLU A 121 30.03 -8.94 11.71
CA GLU A 121 30.42 -7.58 12.06
C GLU A 121 29.35 -6.57 11.65
N ARG A 122 28.81 -6.72 10.42
CA ARG A 122 27.73 -5.85 9.93
C ARG A 122 26.44 -6.02 10.72
N VAL A 123 26.07 -7.25 11.05
CA VAL A 123 24.89 -7.54 11.87
C VAL A 123 25.04 -6.91 13.25
N LYS A 124 26.13 -7.18 13.96
CA LYS A 124 26.39 -6.59 15.29
C LYS A 124 26.37 -5.07 15.27
N SER A 125 27.08 -4.43 14.32
CA SER A 125 27.09 -2.98 14.19
C SER A 125 25.69 -2.37 13.98
N LYS A 126 24.77 -3.08 13.36
CA LYS A 126 23.38 -2.62 13.20
C LYS A 126 22.55 -2.82 14.48
N LEU A 127 22.75 -3.93 15.17
CA LEU A 127 22.07 -4.21 16.44
C LEU A 127 22.46 -3.19 17.51
N ASP A 128 23.76 -2.86 17.60
CA ASP A 128 24.27 -1.83 18.53
C ASP A 128 23.61 -0.47 18.26
N LYS A 129 23.54 -0.05 16.99
CA LYS A 129 22.85 1.21 16.61
C LYS A 129 21.36 1.23 16.97
N ILE A 130 20.69 0.08 16.92
CA ILE A 130 19.28 -0.02 17.31
C ILE A 130 19.14 0.11 18.84
N LYS A 131 20.06 -0.51 19.60
CA LYS A 131 20.10 -0.38 21.08
C LYS A 131 20.32 1.07 21.49
N ASP A 132 21.35 1.70 20.94
CA ASP A 132 21.70 3.10 21.24
C ASP A 132 20.52 4.05 20.96
N LYS A 133 19.87 3.88 19.79
CA LYS A 133 18.73 4.72 19.42
C LYS A 133 17.50 4.50 20.33
N LYS A 134 17.29 3.29 20.82
CA LYS A 134 16.21 2.99 21.75
C LYS A 134 16.47 3.63 23.11
N GLU A 135 17.71 3.64 23.58
CA GLU A 135 18.12 4.33 24.80
C GLU A 135 17.94 5.84 24.71
N GLU A 136 18.35 6.45 23.58
CA GLU A 136 18.12 7.88 23.33
C GLU A 136 16.63 8.24 23.35
N LEU A 137 15.76 7.43 22.75
CA LEU A 137 14.31 7.66 22.74
C LEU A 137 13.67 7.51 24.12
N SER A 138 14.15 6.56 24.93
CA SER A 138 13.67 6.38 26.29
C SER A 138 14.09 7.56 27.21
N GLN A 139 15.27 8.13 27.00
CA GLN A 139 15.74 9.28 27.74
C GLN A 139 15.03 10.59 27.37
N LYS A 140 14.65 10.77 26.11
CA LYS A 140 13.87 11.96 25.66
C LYS A 140 12.46 12.01 26.25
N GLY A 141 11.87 10.87 26.65
CA GLY A 141 10.59 10.81 27.33
C GLY A 141 10.58 11.44 28.74
N LEU A 142 11.74 11.56 29.37
CA LEU A 142 11.89 12.20 30.71
C LEU A 142 12.11 13.73 30.61
N GLY A 143 12.58 14.24 29.46
CA GLY A 143 12.85 15.67 29.26
C GLY A 143 11.65 16.53 28.86
N SER A 144 10.48 15.91 28.61
CA SER A 144 9.25 16.65 28.25
C SER A 144 8.39 17.07 29.46
N PHE A 145 8.87 16.85 30.66
CA PHE A 145 8.19 17.24 31.91
C PHE A 145 8.75 18.49 32.59
N PHE A 146 9.64 19.24 31.91
CA PHE A 146 10.14 20.53 32.42
C PHE A 146 9.93 21.62 31.38
#